data_3f0fdebceb74f71206d552dae318704b
#
_entry.id   3f0fdebceb74f71206d552dae318704b
#
_cell.length_a   1.000
_cell.length_b   1.000
_cell.length_c   1.000
_cell.angle_alpha   90.00
_cell.angle_beta   90.00
_cell.angle_gamma   90.00
#
_symmetry.space_group_name_H-M   'P 1'
#
loop_
_entity.id
_entity.type
_entity.pdbx_description
1 polymer ?
#
loop_
_entity_poly.entity_id
_entity_poly.type
_entity_poly.pdbx_seq_one_letter_code
_entity_poly.pdbx_strand_id
1 'polypeptide(L)'
;MAKFANILETIGRTPVVKITKLAPKGINLYVKIEAFNPLGSVKDRLALGVIEAAEKSGELKPGQTVIEATSGNTGIGLAMVCAAKGYPLVVTMAESFSVERRKLMRFLGAKVVLTPAAERAFGMVNKAQELAKTHGWFLTRQFENEANPDMHARTTAREIVDDFKGERLDYWVTGFGTGGTLTGVSRVLRKERPDTKIVVCEPADAPMLSSHIAQERNPDGTPAKPHPSFKPHPMQGWSPDFIPKITAEAVDMKVIDRILTIAGADAMKCSRELAQKEGIFVGISAGGTFAGALEVCKTAPAGSTVLAMLPDTGERYLSTPLFGDIPADMTEDELKISHSTPSNRLAPKAA
;
A
#
# COMPACT_ATOMS: atom_id res chain seq x y z
N MET A 1 24.02 -14.61 9.75
CA MET A 1 22.75 -15.04 9.10
C MET A 1 21.66 -15.01 10.15
N ALA A 2 20.55 -14.36 9.88
CA ALA A 2 19.41 -14.34 10.81
C ALA A 2 18.57 -15.62 10.60
N LYS A 3 18.30 -16.34 11.70
CA LYS A 3 17.31 -17.42 11.71
C LYS A 3 16.07 -16.90 12.40
N PHE A 4 14.90 -17.17 11.85
CA PHE A 4 13.61 -16.76 12.37
C PHE A 4 12.82 -17.99 12.79
N ALA A 5 12.02 -17.89 13.85
CA ALA A 5 11.19 -18.98 14.32
C ALA A 5 9.99 -19.23 13.40
N ASN A 6 9.48 -18.19 12.77
CA ASN A 6 8.36 -18.24 11.82
C ASN A 6 8.39 -17.06 10.85
N ILE A 7 7.51 -17.08 9.84
CA ILE A 7 7.44 -16.05 8.81
C ILE A 7 7.09 -14.66 9.35
N LEU A 8 6.36 -14.56 10.45
CA LEU A 8 5.90 -13.27 10.99
C LEU A 8 7.06 -12.42 11.54
N GLU A 9 8.15 -13.05 11.99
CA GLU A 9 9.36 -12.37 12.48
C GLU A 9 10.15 -11.69 11.33
N THR A 10 9.86 -12.02 10.08
CA THR A 10 10.50 -11.42 8.92
C THR A 10 9.80 -10.12 8.45
N ILE A 11 8.65 -9.78 9.04
CA ILE A 11 7.92 -8.56 8.72
C ILE A 11 8.69 -7.33 9.23
N GLY A 12 8.82 -6.34 8.36
CA GLY A 12 9.54 -5.10 8.67
C GLY A 12 11.01 -5.15 8.31
N ARG A 13 11.80 -4.20 8.84
CA ARG A 13 13.21 -4.00 8.50
C ARG A 13 13.43 -3.91 6.99
N THR A 14 12.50 -3.24 6.33
CA THR A 14 12.53 -3.06 4.88
C THR A 14 13.63 -2.07 4.49
N PRO A 15 14.33 -2.28 3.36
CA PRO A 15 15.46 -1.46 2.99
C PRO A 15 15.06 -0.03 2.59
N VAL A 16 15.97 0.91 2.90
CA VAL A 16 16.02 2.24 2.30
C VAL A 16 17.10 2.25 1.23
N VAL A 17 16.70 2.57 0.00
CA VAL A 17 17.59 2.52 -1.18
C VAL A 17 17.75 3.90 -1.80
N LYS A 18 18.97 4.33 -2.08
CA LYS A 18 19.26 5.59 -2.77
C LYS A 18 18.94 5.46 -4.26
N ILE A 19 18.21 6.44 -4.77
CA ILE A 19 17.94 6.59 -6.20
C ILE A 19 19.14 7.26 -6.87
N THR A 20 19.63 6.68 -7.95
CA THR A 20 20.88 7.13 -8.60
C THR A 20 20.67 7.69 -9.98
N LYS A 21 19.81 7.11 -10.79
CA LYS A 21 19.57 7.52 -12.20
C LYS A 21 18.40 8.46 -12.35
N LEU A 22 17.38 8.32 -11.51
CA LEU A 22 16.15 9.12 -11.55
C LEU A 22 16.19 10.31 -10.57
N ALA A 23 17.14 10.37 -9.66
CA ALA A 23 17.28 11.47 -8.73
C ALA A 23 17.70 12.77 -9.43
N PRO A 24 17.03 13.90 -9.20
CA PRO A 24 17.49 15.19 -9.68
C PRO A 24 18.84 15.57 -9.09
N LYS A 25 19.68 16.27 -9.88
CA LYS A 25 21.01 16.72 -9.42
C LYS A 25 20.88 17.56 -8.14
N GLY A 26 21.76 17.28 -7.18
CA GLY A 26 21.84 18.00 -5.94
C GLY A 26 20.81 17.60 -4.88
N ILE A 27 20.00 16.59 -5.11
CA ILE A 27 19.04 16.04 -4.13
C ILE A 27 19.42 14.61 -3.74
N ASN A 28 19.37 14.29 -2.46
CA ASN A 28 19.51 12.94 -1.94
C ASN A 28 18.14 12.28 -1.88
N LEU A 29 17.77 11.57 -2.95
CA LEU A 29 16.47 10.89 -3.05
C LEU A 29 16.62 9.44 -2.66
N TYR A 30 15.82 9.00 -1.70
CA TYR A 30 15.74 7.62 -1.20
C TYR A 30 14.32 7.09 -1.29
N VAL A 31 14.21 5.76 -1.34
CA VAL A 31 12.94 5.04 -1.31
C VAL A 31 12.96 3.95 -0.25
N LYS A 32 11.90 3.84 0.56
CA LYS A 32 11.69 2.73 1.49
C LYS A 32 10.80 1.69 0.84
N ILE A 33 11.36 0.50 0.60
CA ILE A 33 10.75 -0.52 -0.26
C ILE A 33 10.00 -1.56 0.58
N GLU A 34 8.71 -1.35 0.80
CA GLU A 34 7.84 -2.24 1.57
C GLU A 34 7.50 -3.56 0.83
N ALA A 35 7.88 -3.68 -0.43
CA ALA A 35 7.85 -4.94 -1.18
C ALA A 35 8.75 -6.03 -0.57
N PHE A 36 9.70 -5.68 0.30
CA PHE A 36 10.55 -6.63 1.01
C PHE A 36 9.88 -7.29 2.23
N ASN A 37 8.68 -6.90 2.59
CA ASN A 37 7.88 -7.72 3.51
C ASN A 37 7.56 -9.08 2.89
N PRO A 38 7.34 -10.14 3.69
CA PRO A 38 7.25 -11.53 3.19
C PRO A 38 6.15 -11.75 2.14
N LEU A 39 5.04 -11.04 2.19
CA LEU A 39 4.02 -11.06 1.15
C LEU A 39 4.03 -9.79 0.26
N GLY A 40 5.17 -9.11 0.19
CA GLY A 40 5.43 -8.07 -0.79
C GLY A 40 4.65 -6.79 -0.57
N SER A 41 4.23 -6.44 0.64
CA SER A 41 3.57 -5.16 0.89
C SER A 41 3.63 -4.65 2.33
N VAL A 42 3.45 -3.34 2.48
CA VAL A 42 3.29 -2.65 3.75
C VAL A 42 2.15 -3.19 4.63
N LYS A 43 1.18 -3.89 4.04
CA LYS A 43 0.02 -4.42 4.74
C LYS A 43 0.31 -5.65 5.60
N ASP A 44 1.46 -6.29 5.40
CA ASP A 44 1.93 -7.36 6.27
C ASP A 44 2.11 -6.84 7.70
N ARG A 45 2.61 -5.59 7.84
CA ARG A 45 2.72 -4.91 9.13
C ARG A 45 1.37 -4.66 9.79
N LEU A 46 0.41 -4.09 9.04
CA LEU A 46 -0.95 -3.86 9.52
C LEU A 46 -1.59 -5.17 10.00
N ALA A 47 -1.51 -6.21 9.17
CA ALA A 47 -2.12 -7.50 9.47
C ALA A 47 -1.57 -8.08 10.79
N LEU A 48 -0.25 -8.09 10.95
CA LEU A 48 0.38 -8.55 12.19
C LEU A 48 -0.03 -7.67 13.38
N GLY A 49 0.03 -6.36 13.24
CA GLY A 49 -0.26 -5.41 14.32
C GLY A 49 -1.67 -5.53 14.88
N VAL A 50 -2.67 -5.65 13.99
CA VAL A 50 -4.07 -5.76 14.39
C VAL A 50 -4.36 -7.10 15.08
N ILE A 51 -3.83 -8.21 14.55
CA ILE A 51 -4.04 -9.53 15.15
C ILE A 51 -3.35 -9.62 16.52
N GLU A 52 -2.09 -9.20 16.65
CA GLU A 52 -1.37 -9.22 17.93
C GLU A 52 -2.00 -8.31 18.99
N ALA A 53 -2.50 -7.14 18.59
CA ALA A 53 -3.20 -6.25 19.52
C ALA A 53 -4.50 -6.89 20.03
N ALA A 54 -5.26 -7.52 19.14
CA ALA A 54 -6.52 -8.19 19.49
C ALA A 54 -6.30 -9.44 20.37
N GLU A 55 -5.24 -10.22 20.12
CA GLU A 55 -4.84 -11.33 21.00
C GLU A 55 -4.47 -10.82 22.40
N LYS A 56 -3.67 -9.74 22.44
CA LYS A 56 -3.21 -9.14 23.71
C LYS A 56 -4.35 -8.56 24.53
N SER A 57 -5.34 -7.93 23.89
CA SER A 57 -6.53 -7.39 24.57
C SER A 57 -7.57 -8.46 24.95
N GLY A 58 -7.46 -9.66 24.37
CA GLY A 58 -8.47 -10.73 24.53
C GLY A 58 -9.72 -10.54 23.65
N GLU A 59 -9.71 -9.58 22.74
CA GLU A 59 -10.79 -9.35 21.76
C GLU A 59 -10.85 -10.48 20.72
N LEU A 60 -9.68 -10.97 20.29
CA LEU A 60 -9.57 -12.16 19.43
C LEU A 60 -9.23 -13.39 20.28
N LYS A 61 -10.13 -14.36 20.26
CA LYS A 61 -9.98 -15.63 21.01
C LYS A 61 -9.34 -16.71 20.14
N PRO A 62 -8.59 -17.66 20.72
CA PRO A 62 -8.05 -18.79 19.97
C PRO A 62 -9.11 -19.52 19.14
N GLY A 63 -8.83 -19.75 17.85
CA GLY A 63 -9.74 -20.42 16.93
C GLY A 63 -10.93 -19.60 16.43
N GLN A 64 -11.12 -18.36 16.90
CA GLN A 64 -12.16 -17.46 16.42
C GLN A 64 -11.86 -17.04 14.96
N THR A 65 -12.89 -16.98 14.13
CA THR A 65 -12.74 -16.54 12.74
C THR A 65 -12.47 -15.03 12.69
N VAL A 66 -11.46 -14.65 11.94
CA VAL A 66 -11.13 -13.27 11.59
C VAL A 66 -11.85 -12.89 10.30
N ILE A 67 -12.36 -11.67 10.21
CA ILE A 67 -12.99 -11.15 8.99
C ILE A 67 -12.52 -9.73 8.68
N GLU A 68 -12.36 -9.41 7.38
CA GLU A 68 -12.05 -8.05 6.90
C GLU A 68 -12.64 -7.80 5.51
N ALA A 69 -13.00 -6.53 5.28
CA ALA A 69 -13.39 -6.02 3.96
C ALA A 69 -12.16 -5.50 3.22
N THR A 70 -11.70 -6.21 2.20
CA THR A 70 -10.52 -5.80 1.46
C THR A 70 -10.43 -6.42 0.07
N SER A 71 -9.95 -5.63 -0.88
CA SER A 71 -9.72 -6.07 -2.26
C SER A 71 -8.25 -6.37 -2.58
N GLY A 72 -7.36 -6.26 -1.60
CA GLY A 72 -5.94 -6.27 -1.93
C GLY A 72 -5.00 -6.75 -0.82
N ASN A 73 -3.94 -6.00 -0.66
CA ASN A 73 -2.79 -6.36 0.18
C ASN A 73 -3.13 -6.67 1.64
N THR A 74 -4.13 -6.00 2.22
CA THR A 74 -4.57 -6.29 3.60
C THR A 74 -5.09 -7.72 3.73
N GLY A 75 -5.92 -8.17 2.79
CA GLY A 75 -6.43 -9.55 2.78
C GLY A 75 -5.33 -10.58 2.63
N ILE A 76 -4.32 -10.29 1.82
CA ILE A 76 -3.16 -11.16 1.61
C ILE A 76 -2.30 -11.22 2.89
N GLY A 77 -2.01 -10.07 3.50
CA GLY A 77 -1.27 -10.02 4.76
C GLY A 77 -2.01 -10.73 5.91
N LEU A 78 -3.33 -10.49 6.03
CA LEU A 78 -4.17 -11.21 7.02
C LEU A 78 -4.19 -12.71 6.76
N ALA A 79 -4.24 -13.15 5.49
CA ALA A 79 -4.22 -14.57 5.18
C ALA A 79 -2.91 -15.25 5.65
N MET A 80 -1.76 -14.59 5.44
CA MET A 80 -0.48 -15.06 5.96
C MET A 80 -0.47 -15.13 7.49
N VAL A 81 -0.87 -14.03 8.15
CA VAL A 81 -0.82 -13.94 9.63
C VAL A 81 -1.77 -14.97 10.24
N CYS A 82 -3.00 -15.07 9.72
CA CYS A 82 -4.00 -16.04 10.20
C CYS A 82 -3.54 -17.48 9.97
N ALA A 83 -2.97 -17.80 8.80
CA ALA A 83 -2.41 -19.12 8.54
C ALA A 83 -1.28 -19.47 9.52
N ALA A 84 -0.35 -18.54 9.76
CA ALA A 84 0.77 -18.76 10.68
C ALA A 84 0.33 -18.90 12.16
N LYS A 85 -0.76 -18.25 12.55
CA LYS A 85 -1.29 -18.25 13.93
C LYS A 85 -2.45 -19.24 14.15
N GLY A 86 -2.95 -19.90 13.10
CA GLY A 86 -4.03 -20.89 13.18
C GLY A 86 -5.44 -20.30 13.27
N TYR A 87 -5.67 -19.09 12.79
CA TYR A 87 -6.99 -18.48 12.72
C TYR A 87 -7.68 -18.71 11.37
N PRO A 88 -8.96 -19.13 11.34
CA PRO A 88 -9.75 -19.07 10.11
C PRO A 88 -9.92 -17.62 9.66
N LEU A 89 -9.82 -17.36 8.34
CA LEU A 89 -10.00 -16.03 7.77
C LEU A 89 -11.13 -16.03 6.73
N VAL A 90 -11.97 -15.01 6.82
CA VAL A 90 -12.96 -14.64 5.81
C VAL A 90 -12.65 -13.24 5.29
N VAL A 91 -12.70 -13.05 3.97
CA VAL A 91 -12.51 -11.76 3.32
C VAL A 91 -13.75 -11.44 2.48
N THR A 92 -14.31 -10.25 2.65
CA THR A 92 -15.33 -9.73 1.72
C THR A 92 -14.66 -8.87 0.66
N MET A 93 -15.02 -9.10 -0.62
CA MET A 93 -14.39 -8.46 -1.76
C MET A 93 -15.38 -8.26 -2.90
N ALA A 94 -15.44 -7.07 -3.50
CA ALA A 94 -16.30 -6.85 -4.65
C ALA A 94 -15.84 -7.70 -5.86
N GLU A 95 -16.82 -8.21 -6.61
CA GLU A 95 -16.58 -9.10 -7.75
C GLU A 95 -15.81 -8.48 -8.92
N SER A 96 -15.73 -7.15 -8.98
CA SER A 96 -14.96 -6.40 -9.98
C SER A 96 -13.44 -6.41 -9.74
N PHE A 97 -12.98 -6.80 -8.54
CA PHE A 97 -11.56 -6.79 -8.23
C PHE A 97 -10.82 -8.04 -8.73
N SER A 98 -9.48 -7.98 -8.73
CA SER A 98 -8.56 -8.95 -9.29
C SER A 98 -8.83 -10.41 -8.90
N VAL A 99 -8.97 -11.27 -9.91
CA VAL A 99 -9.12 -12.72 -9.75
C VAL A 99 -7.86 -13.34 -9.14
N GLU A 100 -6.68 -12.82 -9.49
CA GLU A 100 -5.39 -13.30 -9.00
C GLU A 100 -5.30 -13.12 -7.48
N ARG A 101 -5.73 -11.97 -6.96
CA ARG A 101 -5.74 -11.71 -5.50
C ARG A 101 -6.70 -12.63 -4.76
N ARG A 102 -7.84 -12.97 -5.36
CA ARG A 102 -8.77 -13.97 -4.79
C ARG A 102 -8.11 -15.35 -4.71
N LYS A 103 -7.41 -15.76 -5.79
CA LYS A 103 -6.68 -17.02 -5.83
C LYS A 103 -5.57 -17.04 -4.78
N LEU A 104 -4.82 -15.96 -4.66
CA LEU A 104 -3.72 -15.81 -3.69
C LEU A 104 -4.24 -15.93 -2.24
N MET A 105 -5.30 -15.21 -1.88
CA MET A 105 -5.89 -15.31 -0.55
C MET A 105 -6.42 -16.71 -0.26
N ARG A 106 -7.10 -17.36 -1.22
CA ARG A 106 -7.57 -18.74 -1.06
C ARG A 106 -6.42 -19.73 -0.95
N PHE A 107 -5.34 -19.55 -1.69
CA PHE A 107 -4.14 -20.37 -1.59
C PHE A 107 -3.51 -20.32 -0.20
N LEU A 108 -3.60 -19.16 0.46
CA LEU A 108 -3.17 -18.96 1.85
C LEU A 108 -4.23 -19.43 2.89
N GLY A 109 -5.33 -20.06 2.46
CA GLY A 109 -6.34 -20.63 3.34
C GLY A 109 -7.54 -19.75 3.66
N ALA A 110 -7.62 -18.53 3.14
CA ALA A 110 -8.76 -17.64 3.38
C ALA A 110 -10.01 -18.06 2.58
N LYS A 111 -11.18 -17.82 3.15
CA LYS A 111 -12.46 -17.85 2.43
C LYS A 111 -12.75 -16.45 1.87
N VAL A 112 -13.09 -16.37 0.58
CA VAL A 112 -13.41 -15.11 -0.09
C VAL A 112 -14.89 -15.07 -0.45
N VAL A 113 -15.62 -14.15 0.19
CA VAL A 113 -17.02 -13.84 -0.07
C VAL A 113 -17.10 -12.66 -1.01
N LEU A 114 -17.77 -12.83 -2.15
CA LEU A 114 -17.91 -11.76 -3.14
C LEU A 114 -19.14 -10.90 -2.84
N THR A 115 -19.02 -9.60 -3.10
CA THR A 115 -20.11 -8.61 -3.04
C THR A 115 -20.32 -7.99 -4.42
N PRO A 116 -21.52 -7.43 -4.69
CA PRO A 116 -21.82 -6.80 -5.98
C PRO A 116 -20.84 -5.64 -6.32
N ALA A 117 -20.42 -5.58 -7.56
CA ALA A 117 -19.48 -4.55 -8.05
C ALA A 117 -20.01 -3.12 -7.84
N ALA A 118 -21.32 -2.91 -8.00
CA ALA A 118 -21.99 -1.62 -7.86
C ALA A 118 -21.87 -1.02 -6.45
N GLU A 119 -21.75 -1.86 -5.42
CA GLU A 119 -21.68 -1.44 -4.02
C GLU A 119 -20.25 -1.05 -3.57
N ARG A 120 -19.24 -1.31 -4.37
CA ARG A 120 -17.84 -0.90 -4.15
C ARG A 120 -17.31 -1.24 -2.75
N ALA A 121 -16.52 -0.33 -2.15
CA ALA A 121 -15.93 -0.53 -0.82
C ALA A 121 -17.00 -0.55 0.28
N PHE A 122 -18.03 0.26 0.19
CA PHE A 122 -19.14 0.28 1.16
C PHE A 122 -19.85 -1.07 1.26
N GLY A 123 -20.18 -1.69 0.13
CA GLY A 123 -20.80 -3.01 0.13
C GLY A 123 -19.93 -4.09 0.78
N MET A 124 -18.63 -4.02 0.53
CA MET A 124 -17.66 -4.93 1.18
C MET A 124 -17.66 -4.75 2.70
N VAL A 125 -17.57 -3.50 3.17
CA VAL A 125 -17.55 -3.17 4.61
C VAL A 125 -18.83 -3.59 5.29
N ASN A 126 -19.98 -3.23 4.74
CA ASN A 126 -21.29 -3.61 5.27
C ASN A 126 -21.42 -5.14 5.39
N LYS A 127 -21.02 -5.87 4.35
CA LYS A 127 -21.06 -7.34 4.35
C LYS A 127 -20.16 -7.95 5.41
N ALA A 128 -18.95 -7.40 5.61
CA ALA A 128 -18.06 -7.86 6.66
C ALA A 128 -18.64 -7.62 8.06
N GLN A 129 -19.24 -6.45 8.30
CA GLN A 129 -19.90 -6.09 9.56
C GLN A 129 -21.09 -7.01 9.87
N GLU A 130 -21.95 -7.27 8.88
CA GLU A 130 -23.09 -8.19 9.02
C GLU A 130 -22.63 -9.59 9.41
N LEU A 131 -21.64 -10.14 8.67
CA LEU A 131 -21.11 -11.47 8.93
C LEU A 131 -20.43 -11.56 10.30
N ALA A 132 -19.64 -10.54 10.67
CA ALA A 132 -19.01 -10.46 11.97
C ALA A 132 -20.04 -10.49 13.10
N LYS A 133 -21.10 -9.68 12.99
CA LYS A 133 -22.19 -9.60 13.99
C LYS A 133 -22.98 -10.90 14.07
N THR A 134 -23.32 -11.49 12.91
CA THR A 134 -24.16 -12.70 12.85
C THR A 134 -23.46 -13.92 13.44
N HIS A 135 -22.15 -14.04 13.19
CA HIS A 135 -21.38 -15.23 13.56
C HIS A 135 -20.47 -15.03 14.76
N GLY A 136 -20.39 -13.86 15.37
CA GLY A 136 -19.46 -13.55 16.44
C GLY A 136 -17.99 -13.57 16.02
N TRP A 137 -17.71 -13.19 14.77
CA TRP A 137 -16.35 -13.17 14.23
C TRP A 137 -15.62 -11.88 14.59
N PHE A 138 -14.29 -11.95 14.68
CA PHE A 138 -13.47 -10.79 14.93
C PHE A 138 -13.28 -9.96 13.64
N LEU A 139 -13.82 -8.75 13.62
CA LEU A 139 -13.65 -7.78 12.52
C LEU A 139 -12.42 -6.91 12.78
N THR A 140 -11.44 -6.92 11.88
CA THR A 140 -10.16 -6.24 12.08
C THR A 140 -10.23 -4.71 11.94
N ARG A 141 -11.22 -4.17 11.20
CA ARG A 141 -11.51 -2.73 11.07
C ARG A 141 -10.30 -1.90 10.63
N GLN A 142 -9.68 -2.28 9.52
CA GLN A 142 -8.43 -1.66 9.05
C GLN A 142 -8.45 -0.13 8.93
N PHE A 143 -9.63 0.48 8.74
CA PHE A 143 -9.79 1.92 8.54
C PHE A 143 -9.98 2.72 9.85
N GLU A 144 -10.14 2.03 10.97
CA GLU A 144 -10.53 2.60 12.26
C GLU A 144 -9.65 2.11 13.43
N ASN A 145 -9.08 0.92 13.30
CA ASN A 145 -8.36 0.24 14.37
C ASN A 145 -7.02 0.91 14.65
N GLU A 146 -6.86 1.41 15.87
CA GLU A 146 -5.66 2.12 16.30
C GLU A 146 -4.40 1.24 16.30
N ALA A 147 -4.54 -0.08 16.39
CA ALA A 147 -3.41 -0.98 16.24
C ALA A 147 -2.70 -0.88 14.87
N ASN A 148 -3.39 -0.37 13.84
CA ASN A 148 -2.82 -0.11 12.53
C ASN A 148 -1.77 1.02 12.59
N PRO A 149 -2.09 2.28 12.96
CA PRO A 149 -1.07 3.32 13.09
C PRO A 149 -0.04 3.02 14.19
N ASP A 150 -0.40 2.38 15.29
CA ASP A 150 0.52 2.00 16.34
C ASP A 150 1.59 1.01 15.84
N MET A 151 1.23 0.06 14.98
CA MET A 151 2.21 -0.85 14.36
C MET A 151 3.22 -0.05 13.53
N HIS A 152 2.79 0.95 12.78
CA HIS A 152 3.67 1.80 12.01
C HIS A 152 4.53 2.73 12.89
N ALA A 153 3.98 3.24 13.99
CA ALA A 153 4.73 4.05 14.93
C ALA A 153 5.88 3.25 15.60
N ARG A 154 5.61 2.00 16.01
CA ARG A 154 6.59 1.15 16.69
C ARG A 154 7.55 0.41 15.76
N THR A 155 7.30 0.36 14.46
CA THR A 155 8.16 -0.35 13.48
C THR A 155 8.62 0.57 12.35
N THR A 156 7.79 0.88 11.38
CA THR A 156 8.14 1.68 10.18
C THR A 156 8.80 3.00 10.54
N ALA A 157 8.23 3.72 11.51
CA ALA A 157 8.77 5.01 11.95
C ALA A 157 10.13 4.86 12.63
N ARG A 158 10.30 3.82 13.46
CA ARG A 158 11.58 3.54 14.12
C ARG A 158 12.66 3.22 13.08
N GLU A 159 12.33 2.37 12.12
CA GLU A 159 13.23 2.05 11.01
C GLU A 159 13.68 3.33 10.27
N ILE A 160 12.73 4.23 9.94
CA ILE A 160 13.06 5.50 9.27
C ILE A 160 13.97 6.37 10.14
N VAL A 161 13.67 6.49 11.43
CA VAL A 161 14.50 7.29 12.35
C VAL A 161 15.92 6.73 12.47
N ASP A 162 16.04 5.39 12.53
CA ASP A 162 17.32 4.70 12.65
C ASP A 162 18.11 4.74 11.34
N ASP A 163 17.45 4.54 10.19
CA ASP A 163 18.07 4.59 8.85
C ASP A 163 18.71 5.96 8.54
N PHE A 164 18.14 7.05 9.09
CA PHE A 164 18.65 8.42 8.93
C PHE A 164 19.29 8.97 10.20
N LYS A 165 19.75 8.10 11.13
CA LYS A 165 20.40 8.54 12.36
C LYS A 165 21.70 9.32 12.07
N GLY A 166 21.78 10.55 12.55
CA GLY A 166 22.92 11.44 12.30
C GLY A 166 22.91 12.14 10.93
N GLU A 167 21.92 11.85 10.10
CA GLU A 167 21.71 12.46 8.79
C GLU A 167 20.44 13.32 8.75
N ARG A 168 20.35 14.22 7.77
CA ARG A 168 19.13 15.00 7.52
C ARG A 168 18.10 14.12 6.84
N LEU A 169 16.84 14.30 7.23
CA LEU A 169 15.67 13.88 6.48
C LEU A 169 14.75 15.09 6.36
N ASP A 170 14.77 15.76 5.21
CA ASP A 170 14.04 17.02 5.03
C ASP A 170 12.58 16.79 4.63
N TYR A 171 12.33 15.74 3.85
CA TYR A 171 10.99 15.42 3.36
C TYR A 171 10.72 13.91 3.47
N TRP A 172 9.55 13.58 3.98
CA TRP A 172 8.99 12.24 3.93
C TRP A 172 7.71 12.26 3.10
N VAL A 173 7.67 11.46 2.03
CA VAL A 173 6.59 11.45 1.04
C VAL A 173 5.86 10.10 1.10
N THR A 174 4.55 10.13 1.26
CA THR A 174 3.70 8.94 1.31
C THR A 174 2.36 9.20 0.65
N GLY A 175 1.66 8.14 0.23
CA GLY A 175 0.24 8.19 -0.07
C GLY A 175 -0.58 7.71 1.13
N PHE A 176 -1.91 7.71 0.99
CA PHE A 176 -2.78 7.14 2.01
C PHE A 176 -3.80 6.16 1.40
N GLY A 177 -4.02 5.05 2.11
CA GLY A 177 -5.14 4.14 1.90
C GLY A 177 -5.97 4.11 3.18
N THR A 178 -5.59 3.25 4.15
CA THR A 178 -6.21 3.24 5.49
C THR A 178 -5.81 4.43 6.37
N GLY A 179 -4.68 5.05 6.07
CA GLY A 179 -4.07 6.10 6.90
C GLY A 179 -3.02 5.58 7.90
N GLY A 180 -2.94 4.27 8.14
CA GLY A 180 -2.06 3.73 9.18
C GLY A 180 -0.60 4.14 9.08
N THR A 181 0.00 4.01 7.89
CA THR A 181 1.39 4.44 7.65
C THR A 181 1.53 5.95 7.86
N LEU A 182 0.64 6.74 7.26
CA LEU A 182 0.65 8.21 7.39
C LEU A 182 0.59 8.61 8.86
N THR A 183 -0.43 8.18 9.58
CA THR A 183 -0.67 8.59 10.96
C THR A 183 0.42 8.08 11.90
N GLY A 184 0.78 6.79 11.82
CA GLY A 184 1.75 6.19 12.71
C GLY A 184 3.16 6.77 12.53
N VAL A 185 3.63 6.94 11.30
CA VAL A 185 4.95 7.52 11.04
C VAL A 185 4.97 9.01 11.39
N SER A 186 3.92 9.75 11.05
CA SER A 186 3.83 11.18 11.36
C SER A 186 3.89 11.49 12.86
N ARG A 187 3.23 10.70 13.70
CA ARG A 187 3.28 10.83 15.17
C ARG A 187 4.71 10.80 15.69
N VAL A 188 5.54 9.94 15.14
CA VAL A 188 6.93 9.77 15.55
C VAL A 188 7.82 10.86 14.95
N LEU A 189 7.69 11.15 13.66
CA LEU A 189 8.50 12.18 13.00
C LEU A 189 8.25 13.56 13.61
N ARG A 190 7.02 13.92 13.93
CA ARG A 190 6.72 15.20 14.60
C ARG A 190 7.39 15.36 15.96
N LYS A 191 7.58 14.24 16.68
CA LYS A 191 8.24 14.23 17.98
C LYS A 191 9.77 14.22 17.89
N GLU A 192 10.34 13.43 16.96
CA GLU A 192 11.77 13.13 16.95
C GLU A 192 12.54 13.80 15.81
N ARG A 193 11.82 14.20 14.75
CA ARG A 193 12.34 14.91 13.57
C ARG A 193 11.37 16.03 13.16
N PRO A 194 11.13 17.03 14.03
CA PRO A 194 10.10 18.06 13.81
C PRO A 194 10.31 18.88 12.53
N ASP A 195 11.54 18.99 12.05
CA ASP A 195 11.89 19.72 10.83
C ASP A 195 11.56 18.94 9.54
N THR A 196 11.34 17.63 9.64
CA THR A 196 10.96 16.80 8.47
C THR A 196 9.59 17.21 7.98
N LYS A 197 9.49 17.63 6.71
CA LYS A 197 8.21 17.96 6.05
C LYS A 197 7.50 16.69 5.62
N ILE A 198 6.24 16.56 6.02
CA ILE A 198 5.38 15.43 5.70
C ILE A 198 4.53 15.78 4.49
N VAL A 199 4.75 15.06 3.40
CA VAL A 199 4.04 15.28 2.13
C VAL A 199 3.16 14.07 1.84
N VAL A 200 1.87 14.32 1.61
CA VAL A 200 0.89 13.29 1.29
C VAL A 200 0.49 13.40 -0.18
N CYS A 201 0.50 12.26 -0.86
CA CYS A 201 0.03 12.14 -2.24
C CYS A 201 -1.36 11.52 -2.26
N GLU A 202 -2.23 12.07 -3.11
CA GLU A 202 -3.54 11.52 -3.42
C GLU A 202 -3.78 11.48 -4.93
N PRO A 203 -4.72 10.65 -5.44
CA PRO A 203 -5.01 10.62 -6.86
C PRO A 203 -5.62 11.93 -7.35
N ALA A 204 -5.18 12.41 -8.51
CA ALA A 204 -5.78 13.60 -9.14
C ALA A 204 -7.28 13.42 -9.46
N ASP A 205 -7.70 12.17 -9.71
CA ASP A 205 -9.12 11.82 -9.93
C ASP A 205 -9.94 11.71 -8.64
N ALA A 206 -9.27 11.63 -7.48
CA ALA A 206 -9.93 11.54 -6.17
C ALA A 206 -9.25 12.49 -5.16
N PRO A 207 -9.29 13.82 -5.39
CA PRO A 207 -8.60 14.80 -4.56
C PRO A 207 -9.39 15.09 -3.26
N MET A 208 -9.56 14.08 -2.43
CA MET A 208 -10.46 14.16 -1.28
C MET A 208 -9.91 15.05 -0.17
N LEU A 209 -8.62 14.97 0.12
CA LEU A 209 -7.99 15.81 1.15
C LEU A 209 -7.82 17.27 0.68
N SER A 210 -7.38 17.46 -0.57
CA SER A 210 -7.17 18.80 -1.14
C SER A 210 -8.47 19.49 -1.58
N SER A 211 -9.59 18.77 -1.67
CA SER A 211 -10.90 19.38 -1.97
C SER A 211 -11.41 20.28 -0.85
N HIS A 212 -10.91 20.08 0.38
CA HIS A 212 -11.40 20.72 1.59
C HIS A 212 -12.90 20.48 1.89
N ILE A 213 -13.51 19.49 1.23
CA ILE A 213 -14.87 19.05 1.53
C ILE A 213 -14.81 18.07 2.70
N ALA A 214 -15.61 18.31 3.73
CA ALA A 214 -15.64 17.43 4.89
C ALA A 214 -16.27 16.07 4.56
N GLN A 215 -15.67 14.99 5.04
CA GLN A 215 -16.28 13.65 5.01
C GLN A 215 -17.46 13.62 5.98
N GLU A 216 -18.64 13.27 5.49
CA GLU A 216 -19.76 12.99 6.37
C GLU A 216 -19.52 11.71 7.18
N ARG A 217 -19.77 11.77 8.49
CA ARG A 217 -19.41 10.70 9.43
C ARG A 217 -20.59 10.31 10.33
N ASN A 218 -20.60 9.05 10.70
CA ASN A 218 -21.43 8.50 11.76
C ASN A 218 -20.95 9.00 13.15
N PRO A 219 -21.76 8.86 14.22
CA PRO A 219 -21.36 9.26 15.57
C PRO A 219 -20.09 8.59 16.10
N ASP A 220 -19.74 7.41 15.61
CA ASP A 220 -18.50 6.68 15.96
C ASP A 220 -17.27 7.14 15.16
N GLY A 221 -17.43 8.15 14.28
CA GLY A 221 -16.39 8.70 13.43
C GLY A 221 -16.13 7.91 12.14
N THR A 222 -16.90 6.85 11.88
CA THR A 222 -16.81 6.12 10.60
C THR A 222 -17.46 6.92 9.47
N PRO A 223 -17.01 6.74 8.21
CA PRO A 223 -17.65 7.39 7.06
C PRO A 223 -19.11 6.96 6.90
N ALA A 224 -20.02 7.94 6.78
CA ALA A 224 -21.46 7.67 6.59
C ALA A 224 -21.82 7.40 5.13
N LYS A 225 -21.06 7.96 4.19
CA LYS A 225 -21.27 7.79 2.74
C LYS A 225 -19.97 8.03 1.97
N PRO A 226 -19.90 7.68 0.65
CA PRO A 226 -18.77 8.00 -0.21
C PRO A 226 -18.50 9.51 -0.25
N HIS A 227 -17.22 9.87 -0.38
CA HIS A 227 -16.80 11.26 -0.49
C HIS A 227 -17.18 11.86 -1.87
N PRO A 228 -17.74 13.08 -1.94
CA PRO A 228 -18.25 13.64 -3.20
C PRO A 228 -17.15 13.90 -4.26
N SER A 229 -15.89 14.10 -3.83
CA SER A 229 -14.76 14.29 -4.75
C SER A 229 -14.15 12.98 -5.25
N PHE A 230 -14.66 11.82 -4.83
CA PHE A 230 -14.12 10.54 -5.27
C PHE A 230 -14.52 10.23 -6.71
N LYS A 231 -13.54 9.84 -7.51
CA LYS A 231 -13.71 9.17 -8.82
C LYS A 231 -12.79 7.94 -8.86
N PRO A 232 -13.17 6.89 -9.61
CA PRO A 232 -12.30 5.73 -9.80
C PRO A 232 -10.94 6.13 -10.37
N HIS A 233 -9.88 5.53 -9.85
CA HIS A 233 -8.49 5.81 -10.25
C HIS A 233 -7.65 4.52 -10.26
N PRO A 234 -6.52 4.45 -11.00
CA PRO A 234 -5.73 3.23 -11.15
C PRO A 234 -4.87 2.88 -9.93
N MET A 235 -4.66 3.81 -8.99
CA MET A 235 -3.80 3.61 -7.82
C MET A 235 -4.49 2.77 -6.76
N GLN A 236 -4.56 1.46 -7.00
CA GLN A 236 -5.19 0.51 -6.09
C GLN A 236 -4.49 0.53 -4.73
N GLY A 237 -5.29 0.61 -3.64
CA GLY A 237 -4.78 0.70 -2.28
C GLY A 237 -4.59 2.14 -1.77
N TRP A 238 -4.71 3.16 -2.62
CA TRP A 238 -4.86 4.55 -2.22
C TRP A 238 -6.33 4.94 -2.18
N SER A 239 -6.62 5.95 -1.36
CA SER A 239 -7.88 6.70 -1.38
C SER A 239 -9.10 5.82 -1.69
N PRO A 240 -9.62 5.05 -0.72
CA PRO A 240 -10.92 4.42 -0.89
C PRO A 240 -11.97 5.50 -1.19
N ASP A 241 -13.19 5.14 -1.54
CA ASP A 241 -14.25 6.09 -1.86
C ASP A 241 -14.74 6.95 -0.65
N PHE A 242 -13.95 6.98 0.41
CA PHE A 242 -14.13 7.81 1.62
C PHE A 242 -12.79 8.17 2.26
N ILE A 243 -12.78 9.20 3.12
CA ILE A 243 -11.64 9.52 3.98
C ILE A 243 -11.74 8.65 5.26
N PRO A 244 -10.83 7.66 5.47
CA PRO A 244 -10.82 6.81 6.66
C PRO A 244 -10.71 7.63 7.95
N LYS A 245 -11.21 7.07 9.07
CA LYS A 245 -11.08 7.68 10.39
C LYS A 245 -9.63 7.94 10.75
N ILE A 246 -8.76 6.95 10.57
CA ILE A 246 -7.32 7.07 10.84
C ILE A 246 -6.66 8.18 10.00
N THR A 247 -7.06 8.35 8.74
CA THR A 247 -6.55 9.44 7.88
C THR A 247 -7.05 10.80 8.37
N ALA A 248 -8.32 10.90 8.78
CA ALA A 248 -8.88 12.14 9.32
C ALA A 248 -8.13 12.59 10.58
N GLU A 249 -7.76 11.67 11.45
CA GLU A 249 -6.95 11.97 12.63
C GLU A 249 -5.61 12.64 12.27
N ALA A 250 -4.91 12.17 11.24
CA ALA A 250 -3.68 12.82 10.76
C ALA A 250 -3.94 14.25 10.26
N VAL A 251 -5.08 14.48 9.59
CA VAL A 251 -5.50 15.83 9.15
C VAL A 251 -5.79 16.72 10.35
N ASP A 252 -6.56 16.23 11.32
CA ASP A 252 -6.97 16.97 12.52
C ASP A 252 -5.76 17.32 13.42
N MET A 253 -4.79 16.40 13.49
CA MET A 253 -3.50 16.64 14.19
C MET A 253 -2.61 17.65 13.48
N LYS A 254 -2.97 18.10 12.27
CA LYS A 254 -2.19 19.04 11.43
C LYS A 254 -0.75 18.57 11.18
N VAL A 255 -0.58 17.26 11.01
CA VAL A 255 0.76 16.68 10.77
C VAL A 255 1.19 16.72 9.30
N ILE A 256 0.33 17.12 8.39
CA ILE A 256 0.59 17.17 6.95
C ILE A 256 1.04 18.58 6.57
N ASP A 257 2.25 18.71 6.00
CA ASP A 257 2.76 20.02 5.52
C ASP A 257 2.30 20.32 4.09
N ARG A 258 2.13 19.31 3.26
CA ARG A 258 1.73 19.48 1.85
C ARG A 258 0.94 18.28 1.34
N ILE A 259 -0.07 18.54 0.53
CA ILE A 259 -0.82 17.53 -0.21
C ILE A 259 -0.52 17.72 -1.70
N LEU A 260 -0.25 16.63 -2.41
CA LEU A 260 0.02 16.60 -3.84
C LEU A 260 -0.99 15.68 -4.54
N THR A 261 -1.62 16.17 -5.58
CA THR A 261 -2.47 15.36 -6.46
C THR A 261 -1.61 14.77 -7.58
N ILE A 262 -1.69 13.45 -7.77
CA ILE A 262 -0.86 12.70 -8.72
C ILE A 262 -1.76 12.05 -9.77
N ALA A 263 -1.46 12.30 -11.05
CA ALA A 263 -2.17 11.64 -12.13
C ALA A 263 -1.82 10.15 -12.23
N GLY A 264 -2.81 9.33 -12.57
CA GLY A 264 -2.59 7.88 -12.71
C GLY A 264 -1.55 7.52 -13.77
N ALA A 265 -1.48 8.31 -14.87
CA ALA A 265 -0.46 8.14 -15.91
C ALA A 265 0.96 8.37 -15.38
N ASP A 266 1.17 9.41 -14.56
CA ASP A 266 2.47 9.71 -13.96
C ASP A 266 2.87 8.61 -12.95
N ALA A 267 1.92 8.09 -12.19
CA ALA A 267 2.16 6.97 -11.27
C ALA A 267 2.63 5.72 -12.03
N MET A 268 1.95 5.35 -13.11
CA MET A 268 2.35 4.20 -13.93
C MET A 268 3.70 4.41 -14.62
N LYS A 269 3.94 5.60 -15.15
CA LYS A 269 5.22 5.97 -15.75
C LYS A 269 6.37 5.84 -14.74
N CYS A 270 6.22 6.40 -13.55
CA CYS A 270 7.23 6.34 -12.50
C CYS A 270 7.48 4.91 -12.01
N SER A 271 6.44 4.06 -11.89
CA SER A 271 6.61 2.65 -11.56
C SER A 271 7.46 1.92 -12.62
N ARG A 272 7.18 2.12 -13.91
CA ARG A 272 7.97 1.56 -15.02
C ARG A 272 9.41 2.07 -15.05
N GLU A 273 9.61 3.37 -14.83
CA GLU A 273 10.96 3.97 -14.81
C GLU A 273 11.78 3.47 -13.62
N LEU A 274 11.20 3.30 -12.44
CA LEU A 274 11.86 2.66 -11.29
C LEU A 274 12.34 1.25 -11.65
N ALA A 275 11.50 0.44 -12.29
CA ALA A 275 11.87 -0.91 -12.71
C ALA A 275 12.98 -0.90 -13.77
N GLN A 276 12.80 -0.11 -14.84
CA GLN A 276 13.71 -0.13 -15.99
C GLN A 276 15.06 0.57 -15.75
N LYS A 277 15.07 1.61 -14.92
CA LYS A 277 16.28 2.45 -14.70
C LYS A 277 16.99 2.16 -13.39
N GLU A 278 16.25 1.81 -12.33
CA GLU A 278 16.80 1.55 -11.00
C GLU A 278 16.73 0.07 -10.58
N GLY A 279 16.02 -0.78 -11.35
CA GLY A 279 15.80 -2.19 -11.00
C GLY A 279 14.81 -2.39 -9.84
N ILE A 280 14.02 -1.38 -9.51
CA ILE A 280 13.08 -1.38 -8.37
C ILE A 280 11.67 -1.69 -8.89
N PHE A 281 11.20 -2.93 -8.67
CA PHE A 281 9.95 -3.44 -9.19
C PHE A 281 8.80 -3.26 -8.19
N VAL A 282 7.92 -2.28 -8.46
CA VAL A 282 6.88 -1.81 -7.52
C VAL A 282 5.54 -1.55 -8.21
N GLY A 283 4.47 -1.45 -7.40
CA GLY A 283 3.11 -1.21 -7.88
C GLY A 283 2.81 0.24 -8.27
N ILE A 284 1.59 0.48 -8.75
CA ILE A 284 1.15 1.79 -9.27
C ILE A 284 1.21 2.87 -8.18
N SER A 285 0.75 2.56 -6.96
CA SER A 285 0.76 3.52 -5.84
C SER A 285 2.18 3.88 -5.39
N ALA A 286 3.14 2.96 -5.51
CA ALA A 286 4.56 3.24 -5.29
C ALA A 286 5.10 4.23 -6.33
N GLY A 287 4.76 4.02 -7.60
CA GLY A 287 5.05 4.99 -8.66
C GLY A 287 4.41 6.35 -8.40
N GLY A 288 3.18 6.38 -7.87
CA GLY A 288 2.51 7.61 -7.46
C GLY A 288 3.23 8.36 -6.34
N THR A 289 3.69 7.65 -5.31
CA THR A 289 4.49 8.26 -4.24
C THR A 289 5.83 8.77 -4.78
N PHE A 290 6.46 8.02 -5.68
CA PHE A 290 7.71 8.44 -6.31
C PHE A 290 7.53 9.67 -7.21
N ALA A 291 6.44 9.75 -7.98
CA ALA A 291 6.08 10.96 -8.74
C ALA A 291 5.94 12.18 -7.81
N GLY A 292 5.25 12.01 -6.67
CA GLY A 292 5.16 13.05 -5.65
C GLY A 292 6.52 13.46 -5.07
N ALA A 293 7.42 12.49 -4.85
CA ALA A 293 8.78 12.80 -4.41
C ALA A 293 9.57 13.60 -5.45
N LEU A 294 9.42 13.28 -6.74
CA LEU A 294 10.03 14.06 -7.81
C LEU A 294 9.46 15.50 -7.87
N GLU A 295 8.17 15.69 -7.61
CA GLU A 295 7.57 17.05 -7.49
C GLU A 295 8.14 17.82 -6.30
N VAL A 296 8.36 17.15 -5.16
CA VAL A 296 9.05 17.76 -4.01
C VAL A 296 10.47 18.18 -4.40
N CYS A 297 11.20 17.32 -5.10
CA CYS A 297 12.58 17.59 -5.52
C CYS A 297 12.73 18.84 -6.41
N LYS A 298 11.69 19.21 -7.18
CA LYS A 298 11.72 20.42 -8.03
C LYS A 298 11.85 21.71 -7.24
N THR A 299 11.36 21.71 -5.99
CA THR A 299 11.30 22.91 -5.13
C THR A 299 12.17 22.79 -3.88
N ALA A 300 12.69 21.61 -3.60
CA ALA A 300 13.54 21.37 -2.44
C ALA A 300 14.91 22.06 -2.61
N PRO A 301 15.48 22.67 -1.56
CA PRO A 301 16.83 23.22 -1.60
C PRO A 301 17.87 22.17 -1.98
N ALA A 302 18.95 22.61 -2.65
CA ALA A 302 20.06 21.71 -2.95
C ALA A 302 20.64 21.08 -1.65
N GLY A 303 20.99 19.81 -1.72
CA GLY A 303 21.45 19.02 -0.58
C GLY A 303 20.33 18.44 0.27
N SER A 304 19.05 18.73 -0.04
CA SER A 304 17.92 18.12 0.68
C SER A 304 17.90 16.60 0.54
N THR A 305 17.44 15.96 1.61
CA THR A 305 17.19 14.52 1.67
C THR A 305 15.69 14.24 1.65
N VAL A 306 15.25 13.45 0.67
CA VAL A 306 13.85 13.08 0.43
C VAL A 306 13.70 11.57 0.53
N LEU A 307 12.75 11.09 1.33
CA LEU A 307 12.38 9.68 1.42
C LEU A 307 10.96 9.46 0.91
N ALA A 308 10.78 8.58 -0.07
CA ALA A 308 9.47 8.17 -0.57
C ALA A 308 9.13 6.74 -0.14
N MET A 309 7.88 6.52 0.28
CA MET A 309 7.36 5.18 0.62
C MET A 309 6.91 4.44 -0.63
N LEU A 310 7.42 3.23 -0.86
CA LEU A 310 7.00 2.33 -1.93
C LEU A 310 6.23 1.15 -1.34
N PRO A 311 4.88 1.17 -1.36
CA PRO A 311 4.08 0.31 -0.48
C PRO A 311 4.01 -1.15 -0.88
N ASP A 312 4.25 -1.52 -2.14
CA ASP A 312 4.12 -2.92 -2.58
C ASP A 312 4.89 -3.26 -3.86
N THR A 313 4.93 -4.57 -4.17
CA THR A 313 5.53 -5.12 -5.38
C THR A 313 4.67 -4.88 -6.63
N GLY A 314 5.31 -4.79 -7.80
CA GLY A 314 4.67 -4.67 -9.12
C GLY A 314 3.95 -5.94 -9.61
N GLU A 315 4.31 -7.11 -9.13
CA GLU A 315 3.80 -8.41 -9.59
C GLU A 315 2.27 -8.53 -9.49
N ARG A 316 1.65 -7.84 -8.53
CA ARG A 316 0.19 -7.85 -8.32
C ARG A 316 -0.61 -7.07 -9.34
N TYR A 317 0.06 -6.44 -10.30
CA TYR A 317 -0.54 -5.54 -11.29
C TYR A 317 -0.41 -6.06 -12.72
N LEU A 318 0.04 -7.32 -12.92
CA LEU A 318 0.27 -7.93 -14.24
C LEU A 318 -0.94 -7.85 -15.17
N SER A 319 -2.16 -7.97 -14.64
CA SER A 319 -3.42 -7.85 -15.42
C SER A 319 -4.00 -6.43 -15.47
N THR A 320 -3.20 -5.42 -15.14
CA THR A 320 -3.64 -4.00 -15.11
C THR A 320 -2.98 -3.19 -16.23
N PRO A 321 -3.45 -1.96 -16.50
CA PRO A 321 -2.82 -1.06 -17.48
C PRO A 321 -1.33 -0.76 -17.22
N LEU A 322 -0.80 -1.03 -16.03
CA LEU A 322 0.64 -0.90 -15.75
C LEU A 322 1.48 -1.74 -16.72
N PHE A 323 0.97 -2.91 -17.11
CA PHE A 323 1.64 -3.86 -18.01
C PHE A 323 1.01 -3.90 -19.41
N GLY A 324 0.03 -3.01 -19.70
CA GLY A 324 -0.73 -3.07 -20.94
C GLY A 324 0.10 -3.00 -22.23
N ASP A 325 1.25 -2.33 -22.17
CA ASP A 325 2.17 -2.18 -23.30
C ASP A 325 3.30 -3.22 -23.33
N ILE A 326 3.29 -4.19 -22.40
CA ILE A 326 4.33 -5.23 -22.30
C ILE A 326 3.80 -6.49 -23.01
N PRO A 327 4.34 -6.85 -24.17
CA PRO A 327 3.89 -8.03 -24.90
C PRO A 327 4.28 -9.32 -24.18
N ALA A 328 3.44 -10.36 -24.34
CA ALA A 328 3.77 -11.72 -23.91
C ALA A 328 4.58 -12.47 -24.97
N ASP A 329 4.38 -12.12 -26.24
CA ASP A 329 5.10 -12.69 -27.39
C ASP A 329 6.39 -11.87 -27.66
N MET A 330 7.31 -12.47 -28.40
CA MET A 330 8.56 -11.80 -28.81
C MET A 330 8.26 -10.56 -29.65
N THR A 331 8.96 -9.46 -29.30
CA THR A 331 9.03 -8.25 -30.08
C THR A 331 9.81 -8.48 -31.39
N GLU A 332 9.71 -7.55 -32.34
CA GLU A 332 10.49 -7.63 -33.60
C GLU A 332 12.00 -7.72 -33.36
N ASP A 333 12.52 -7.00 -32.35
CA ASP A 333 13.93 -7.02 -32.01
C ASP A 333 14.34 -8.36 -31.37
N GLU A 334 13.49 -8.93 -30.51
CA GLU A 334 13.72 -10.27 -29.96
C GLU A 334 13.64 -11.36 -31.03
N LEU A 335 12.76 -11.21 -32.03
CA LEU A 335 12.72 -12.09 -33.20
C LEU A 335 14.03 -12.00 -34.02
N LYS A 336 14.55 -10.79 -34.26
CA LYS A 336 15.87 -10.62 -34.93
C LYS A 336 16.98 -11.30 -34.15
N ILE A 337 17.01 -11.13 -32.82
CA ILE A 337 17.98 -11.82 -31.95
C ILE A 337 17.80 -13.33 -32.05
N SER A 338 16.59 -13.85 -31.95
CA SER A 338 16.28 -15.28 -32.07
C SER A 338 16.75 -15.86 -33.42
N HIS A 339 16.62 -15.10 -34.51
CA HIS A 339 17.01 -15.53 -35.85
C HIS A 339 18.50 -15.32 -36.15
N SER A 340 19.27 -14.70 -35.27
CA SER A 340 20.71 -14.52 -35.44
C SER A 340 21.51 -15.80 -35.32
N THR A 341 20.90 -16.86 -34.75
CA THR A 341 21.49 -18.22 -34.65
C THR A 341 20.58 -19.26 -35.29
N PRO A 342 21.12 -20.41 -35.79
CA PRO A 342 20.29 -21.41 -36.51
C PRO A 342 19.45 -22.31 -35.61
N SER A 343 19.78 -22.45 -34.33
CA SER A 343 19.17 -23.47 -33.44
C SER A 343 17.88 -22.97 -32.76
N ASN A 344 16.99 -23.90 -32.48
CA ASN A 344 15.81 -23.72 -31.61
C ASN A 344 14.91 -22.51 -31.93
N ARG A 345 14.75 -22.21 -33.20
CA ARG A 345 13.80 -21.16 -33.66
C ARG A 345 12.37 -21.60 -33.44
N LEU A 346 11.53 -20.69 -32.93
CA LEU A 346 10.09 -20.94 -32.92
C LEU A 346 9.57 -20.99 -34.35
N ALA A 347 8.70 -21.95 -34.64
CA ALA A 347 7.98 -21.96 -35.89
C ALA A 347 7.10 -20.70 -36.01
N PRO A 348 6.92 -20.13 -37.21
CA PRO A 348 5.96 -19.06 -37.41
C PRO A 348 4.59 -19.48 -36.88
N LYS A 349 3.91 -18.64 -36.11
CA LYS A 349 2.52 -18.87 -35.76
C LYS A 349 1.72 -19.01 -37.07
N ALA A 350 0.97 -20.08 -37.21
CA ALA A 350 -0.01 -20.22 -38.32
C ALA A 350 -0.95 -18.98 -38.23
N ALA A 351 -1.14 -18.32 -39.37
CA ALA A 351 -1.98 -17.12 -39.49
C ALA A 351 -3.45 -17.44 -39.23
#